data_4bfa1abfeaeefbcd239395dc88c69ef7
#
_entry.id   4bfa1abfeaeefbcd239395dc88c69ef7
#
_cell.length_a   1.000
_cell.length_b   1.000
_cell.length_c   1.000
_cell.angle_alpha   90.00
_cell.angle_beta   90.00
_cell.angle_gamma   90.00
#
_symmetry.space_group_name_H-M   'P 1'
#
loop_
_entity.id
_entity.type
_entity.pdbx_description
1 polymer ?
#
loop_
_entity_poly.entity_id
_entity_poly.type
_entity_poly.pdbx_seq_one_letter_code
_entity_poly.pdbx_strand_id
1 'polypeptide(L)'
;MKLEIENAVFEYLKKNLNRDLSAMLVRGHSTTLRPVPYIVVDCSEPKPFGTLSAADGLFELVLEIRIADSAHDIDYRIQQKRVNTVLEALENFECSADGIISVVSFEFELDSDARDDDNIGNVLKYSVIAQI
;
A
#
# COMPACT_ATOMS: atom_id res chain seq x y z
N MET A 1 -9.77 8.08 9.28
CA MET A 1 -9.37 6.64 9.18
C MET A 1 -8.51 6.35 7.96
N LYS A 2 -8.95 6.72 6.78
CA LYS A 2 -8.20 6.50 5.53
C LYS A 2 -6.76 7.03 5.60
N LEU A 3 -6.60 8.30 5.96
CA LEU A 3 -5.28 8.95 6.00
C LEU A 3 -4.37 8.39 7.08
N GLU A 4 -4.94 8.02 8.22
CA GLU A 4 -4.18 7.44 9.33
C GLU A 4 -3.60 6.08 8.95
N ILE A 5 -4.40 5.24 8.28
CA ILE A 5 -3.94 3.92 7.83
C ILE A 5 -2.93 4.07 6.69
N GLU A 6 -3.20 4.93 5.73
CA GLU A 6 -2.27 5.23 4.64
C GLU A 6 -0.92 5.71 5.20
N ASN A 7 -0.94 6.64 6.15
CA ASN A 7 0.26 7.13 6.82
C ASN A 7 1.00 6.03 7.58
N ALA A 8 0.28 5.19 8.31
CA ALA A 8 0.88 4.12 9.10
C ALA A 8 1.65 3.14 8.19
N VAL A 9 1.05 2.76 7.07
CA VAL A 9 1.70 1.87 6.10
C VAL A 9 2.89 2.58 5.43
N PHE A 10 2.71 3.84 5.04
CA PHE A 10 3.78 4.63 4.42
C PHE A 10 5.00 4.74 5.34
N GLU A 11 4.80 5.11 6.60
CA GLU A 11 5.90 5.26 7.56
C GLU A 11 6.55 3.91 7.90
N TYR A 12 5.76 2.85 7.97
CA TYR A 12 6.27 1.50 8.16
C TYR A 12 7.18 1.06 7.01
N LEU A 13 6.76 1.28 5.78
CA LEU A 13 7.55 0.95 4.59
C LEU A 13 8.81 1.81 4.52
N LYS A 14 8.70 3.10 4.83
CA LYS A 14 9.84 4.01 4.83
C LYS A 14 10.92 3.55 5.82
N LYS A 15 10.52 2.97 6.93
CA LYS A 15 11.42 2.47 7.96
C LYS A 15 12.03 1.11 7.63
N ASN A 16 11.29 0.25 6.93
CA ASN A 16 11.64 -1.15 6.74
C ASN A 16 12.16 -1.48 5.33
N LEU A 17 11.97 -0.61 4.35
CA LEU A 17 12.57 -0.77 3.04
C LEU A 17 14.01 -0.25 3.02
N ASN A 18 14.80 -0.78 2.10
CA ASN A 18 16.14 -0.26 1.89
C ASN A 18 16.09 1.19 1.37
N ARG A 19 17.24 1.85 1.36
CA ARG A 19 17.35 3.27 1.01
C ARG A 19 16.80 3.59 -0.38
N ASP A 20 17.09 2.75 -1.36
CA ASP A 20 16.69 2.98 -2.74
C ASP A 20 15.17 2.90 -2.91
N LEU A 21 14.55 1.88 -2.35
CA LEU A 21 13.10 1.71 -2.41
C LEU A 21 12.37 2.75 -1.54
N SER A 22 12.92 3.06 -0.38
CA SER A 22 12.35 4.08 0.51
C SER A 22 12.28 5.45 -0.16
N ALA A 23 13.28 5.78 -0.99
CA ALA A 23 13.31 7.03 -1.74
C ALA A 23 12.23 7.11 -2.83
N MET A 24 11.67 5.98 -3.25
CA MET A 24 10.61 5.89 -4.26
C MET A 24 9.21 6.07 -3.67
N LEU A 25 9.06 6.03 -2.35
CA LEU A 25 7.76 6.10 -1.69
C LEU A 25 7.07 7.45 -1.88
N VAL A 26 5.78 7.41 -2.22
CA VAL A 26 4.92 8.58 -2.41
C VAL A 26 3.54 8.30 -1.81
N ARG A 27 2.91 9.34 -1.28
CA ARG A 27 1.56 9.23 -0.71
C ARG A 27 0.52 9.30 -1.81
N GLY A 28 -0.48 8.42 -1.75
CA GLY A 28 -1.49 8.27 -2.79
C GLY A 28 -2.45 9.46 -2.94
N HIS A 29 -2.63 10.25 -1.88
CA HIS A 29 -3.52 11.41 -1.92
C HIS A 29 -2.94 12.62 -2.66
N SER A 30 -1.67 12.57 -3.06
CA SER A 30 -1.08 13.61 -3.89
C SER A 30 -1.68 13.58 -5.29
N THR A 31 -2.10 14.74 -5.81
CA THR A 31 -2.68 14.88 -7.14
C THR A 31 -1.66 15.18 -8.22
N THR A 32 -0.40 15.37 -7.84
CA THR A 32 0.68 15.70 -8.78
C THR A 32 1.09 14.48 -9.58
N LEU A 33 1.28 14.64 -10.89
CA LEU A 33 1.88 13.62 -11.73
C LEU A 33 3.30 13.30 -11.22
N ARG A 34 3.60 12.02 -11.10
CA ARG A 34 4.85 11.58 -10.53
C ARG A 34 5.74 10.96 -11.58
N PRO A 35 7.03 11.34 -11.59
CA PRO A 35 7.98 10.63 -12.44
C PRO A 35 8.23 9.22 -11.91
N VAL A 36 8.41 8.27 -12.81
CA VAL A 36 8.88 6.93 -12.46
C VAL A 36 10.39 7.00 -12.14
N PRO A 37 10.92 6.14 -11.26
CA PRO A 37 10.22 5.08 -10.52
C PRO A 37 9.46 5.61 -9.30
N TYR A 38 8.38 4.95 -8.92
CA TYR A 38 7.65 5.31 -7.71
C TYR A 38 7.01 4.10 -7.04
N ILE A 39 6.76 4.22 -5.74
CA ILE A 39 5.94 3.31 -4.94
C ILE A 39 4.87 4.17 -4.27
N VAL A 40 3.63 4.02 -4.70
CA VAL A 40 2.49 4.80 -4.19
C VAL A 40 1.70 3.96 -3.21
N VAL A 41 1.48 4.49 -2.02
CA VAL A 41 0.61 3.89 -1.01
C VAL A 41 -0.70 4.65 -1.00
N ASP A 42 -1.80 3.98 -1.31
CA ASP A 42 -3.13 4.57 -1.39
C ASP A 42 -4.14 3.68 -0.68
N CYS A 43 -5.08 4.30 0.03
CA CYS A 43 -6.10 3.58 0.78
C CYS A 43 -7.48 4.06 0.34
N SER A 44 -8.44 3.14 0.22
CA SER A 44 -9.82 3.48 -0.12
C SER A 44 -10.53 4.15 1.05
N GLU A 45 -11.70 4.74 0.76
CA GLU A 45 -12.59 5.20 1.82
C GLU A 45 -13.06 4.02 2.68
N PRO A 46 -13.17 4.21 4.00
CA PRO A 46 -13.67 3.16 4.87
C PRO A 46 -15.16 2.88 4.63
N LYS A 47 -15.52 1.60 4.70
CA LYS A 47 -16.91 1.15 4.64
C LYS A 47 -17.21 0.35 5.89
N PRO A 48 -18.44 0.42 6.43
CA PRO A 48 -18.82 -0.42 7.56
C PRO A 48 -18.61 -1.92 7.21
N PHE A 49 -18.00 -2.63 8.15
CA PHE A 49 -17.73 -4.07 7.97
C PHE A 49 -18.91 -4.88 8.49
N GLY A 50 -19.64 -5.52 7.58
CA GLY A 50 -20.82 -6.33 7.92
C GLY A 50 -22.05 -5.48 8.24
N THR A 51 -23.14 -6.13 8.68
CA THR A 51 -24.43 -5.48 8.93
C THR A 51 -24.52 -4.77 10.29
N LEU A 52 -23.67 -5.15 11.26
CA LEU A 52 -23.66 -4.58 12.61
C LEU A 52 -22.45 -3.71 12.90
N SER A 53 -21.54 -3.63 11.96
CA SER A 53 -20.19 -3.15 12.19
C SER A 53 -20.06 -1.65 12.43
N ALA A 54 -20.99 -0.85 11.91
CA ALA A 54 -20.96 0.59 12.16
C ALA A 54 -21.13 0.90 13.64
N ALA A 55 -21.98 0.12 14.34
CA ALA A 55 -22.18 0.24 15.78
C ALA A 55 -20.99 -0.27 16.58
N ASP A 56 -20.24 -1.24 16.04
CA ASP A 56 -19.07 -1.83 16.69
C ASP A 56 -17.76 -1.09 16.35
N GLY A 57 -17.84 -0.08 15.46
CA GLY A 57 -16.67 0.68 15.04
C GLY A 57 -15.73 -0.07 14.12
N LEU A 58 -16.19 -1.14 13.45
CA LEU A 58 -15.41 -1.92 12.49
C LEU A 58 -15.63 -1.42 11.08
N PHE A 59 -14.52 -1.23 10.37
CA PHE A 59 -14.53 -0.73 9.00
C PHE A 59 -13.59 -1.54 8.12
N GLU A 60 -13.97 -1.66 6.85
CA GLU A 60 -13.20 -2.33 5.83
C GLU A 60 -12.62 -1.29 4.87
N LEU A 61 -11.35 -1.46 4.52
CA LEU A 61 -10.65 -0.62 3.56
C LEU A 61 -9.85 -1.50 2.60
N VAL A 62 -9.59 -0.98 1.42
CA VAL A 62 -8.67 -1.60 0.47
C VAL A 62 -7.42 -0.73 0.40
N LEU A 63 -6.28 -1.33 0.67
CA LEU A 63 -4.99 -0.70 0.51
C LEU A 63 -4.39 -1.13 -0.82
N GLU A 64 -3.98 -0.16 -1.63
CA GLU A 64 -3.28 -0.42 -2.88
C GLU A 64 -1.86 0.12 -2.78
N ILE A 65 -0.90 -0.70 -3.19
CA ILE A 65 0.48 -0.27 -3.33
C ILE A 65 0.87 -0.45 -4.79
N ARG A 66 1.20 0.64 -5.45
CA ARG A 66 1.56 0.64 -6.86
C ARG A 66 3.06 0.85 -6.99
N ILE A 67 3.71 -0.09 -7.68
CA ILE A 67 5.14 -0.07 -7.92
C ILE A 67 5.35 0.06 -9.42
N ALA A 68 5.91 1.16 -9.88
CA ALA A 68 6.09 1.41 -11.31
C ALA A 68 7.47 1.95 -11.64
N ASP A 69 7.95 1.60 -12.82
CA ASP A 69 9.17 2.12 -13.40
C ASP A 69 9.06 2.16 -14.93
N SER A 70 10.03 2.80 -15.57
CA SER A 70 10.12 2.81 -17.03
C SER A 70 10.44 1.42 -17.56
N ALA A 71 9.68 0.96 -18.55
CA ALA A 71 9.92 -0.33 -19.20
C ALA A 71 11.27 -0.35 -19.96
N HIS A 72 11.84 0.81 -20.20
CA HIS A 72 13.15 0.95 -20.88
C HIS A 72 14.33 0.88 -19.93
N ASP A 73 14.14 1.14 -18.64
CA ASP A 73 15.20 1.27 -17.65
C ASP A 73 15.39 0.01 -16.80
N ILE A 74 14.35 -0.80 -16.63
CA ILE A 74 14.42 -2.02 -15.85
C ILE A 74 13.79 -3.19 -16.58
N ASP A 75 14.25 -4.40 -16.24
CA ASP A 75 13.63 -5.61 -16.71
C ASP A 75 12.63 -6.17 -15.68
N TYR A 76 11.92 -7.21 -16.10
CA TYR A 76 10.91 -7.87 -15.28
C TYR A 76 11.47 -8.43 -13.95
N ARG A 77 12.73 -8.89 -13.95
CA ARG A 77 13.33 -9.46 -12.74
C ARG A 77 13.56 -8.40 -11.66
N ILE A 78 13.99 -7.22 -12.06
CA ILE A 78 14.20 -6.10 -11.14
C ILE A 78 12.85 -5.70 -10.55
N GLN A 79 11.83 -5.59 -11.39
CA GLN A 79 10.47 -5.25 -10.95
C GLN A 79 9.94 -6.30 -9.97
N GLN A 80 10.08 -7.58 -10.28
CA GLN A 80 9.61 -8.67 -9.43
C GLN A 80 10.33 -8.69 -8.08
N LYS A 81 11.62 -8.39 -8.07
CA LYS A 81 12.40 -8.28 -6.84
C LYS A 81 11.90 -7.16 -5.94
N ARG A 82 11.56 -6.01 -6.53
CA ARG A 82 10.99 -4.88 -5.79
C ARG A 82 9.63 -5.25 -5.20
N VAL A 83 8.77 -5.89 -5.97
CA VAL A 83 7.47 -6.37 -5.52
C VAL A 83 7.64 -7.31 -4.32
N ASN A 84 8.51 -8.30 -4.44
CA ASN A 84 8.76 -9.27 -3.36
C ASN A 84 9.30 -8.59 -2.10
N THR A 85 10.16 -7.61 -2.26
CA THR A 85 10.72 -6.87 -1.12
C THR A 85 9.62 -6.11 -0.36
N VAL A 86 8.69 -5.49 -1.08
CA VAL A 86 7.55 -4.79 -0.47
C VAL A 86 6.62 -5.79 0.23
N LEU A 87 6.31 -6.91 -0.41
CA LEU A 87 5.47 -7.96 0.18
C LEU A 87 6.08 -8.51 1.47
N GLU A 88 7.38 -8.80 1.47
CA GLU A 88 8.09 -9.28 2.65
C GLU A 88 8.10 -8.24 3.79
N ALA A 89 8.29 -6.98 3.45
CA ALA A 89 8.26 -5.90 4.45
C ALA A 89 6.90 -5.83 5.14
N LEU A 90 5.81 -6.07 4.42
CA LEU A 90 4.45 -5.96 4.96
C LEU A 90 3.94 -7.23 5.65
N GLU A 91 4.65 -8.35 5.56
CA GLU A 91 4.25 -9.60 6.24
C GLU A 91 4.08 -9.43 7.75
N ASN A 92 4.89 -8.58 8.36
CA ASN A 92 4.87 -8.35 9.80
C ASN A 92 4.25 -7.00 10.18
N PHE A 93 3.49 -6.40 9.26
CA PHE A 93 2.85 -5.14 9.55
C PHE A 93 1.77 -5.32 10.62
N GLU A 94 2.00 -4.70 11.75
CA GLU A 94 1.03 -4.59 12.83
C GLU A 94 0.99 -3.12 13.23
N CYS A 95 -0.19 -2.54 13.24
CA CYS A 95 -0.30 -1.12 13.56
C CYS A 95 -1.53 -0.77 14.36
N SER A 96 -1.28 0.03 15.37
CA SER A 96 -2.27 0.87 16.00
C SER A 96 -1.97 2.29 15.53
N ALA A 97 -2.74 2.76 14.54
CA ALA A 97 -2.54 4.10 14.01
C ALA A 97 -3.05 5.11 15.04
N ASP A 98 -2.17 6.01 15.48
CA ASP A 98 -2.47 7.09 16.44
C ASP A 98 -3.03 6.63 17.80
N GLY A 99 -2.96 5.35 18.13
CA GLY A 99 -3.52 4.82 19.36
C GLY A 99 -5.04 4.83 19.45
N ILE A 100 -5.73 5.36 18.43
CA ILE A 100 -7.19 5.45 18.36
C ILE A 100 -7.73 4.40 17.40
N ILE A 101 -7.01 4.15 16.30
CA ILE A 101 -7.41 3.21 15.27
C ILE A 101 -6.51 1.98 15.36
N SER A 102 -7.14 0.80 15.50
CA SER A 102 -6.44 -0.48 15.53
C SER A 102 -6.68 -1.22 14.22
N VAL A 103 -5.63 -1.74 13.62
CA VAL A 103 -5.75 -2.65 12.49
C VAL A 103 -6.00 -4.05 13.03
N VAL A 104 -7.20 -4.58 12.77
CA VAL A 104 -7.64 -5.89 13.25
C VAL A 104 -7.20 -6.99 12.30
N SER A 105 -7.23 -6.70 11.00
CA SER A 105 -6.83 -7.65 9.96
C SER A 105 -6.14 -6.91 8.83
N PHE A 106 -5.07 -7.50 8.33
CA PHE A 106 -4.29 -6.95 7.21
C PHE A 106 -3.86 -8.13 6.34
N GLU A 107 -4.57 -8.34 5.24
CA GLU A 107 -4.38 -9.53 4.41
C GLU A 107 -4.09 -9.16 2.96
N PHE A 108 -3.03 -9.76 2.41
CA PHE A 108 -2.72 -9.66 1.00
C PHE A 108 -3.78 -10.40 0.17
N GLU A 109 -4.31 -9.75 -0.86
CA GLU A 109 -5.32 -10.34 -1.73
C GLU A 109 -4.79 -10.70 -3.10
N LEU A 110 -4.14 -9.74 -3.78
CA LEU A 110 -3.66 -10.00 -5.14
C LEU A 110 -2.54 -9.05 -5.57
N ASP A 111 -1.74 -9.53 -6.52
CA ASP A 111 -0.77 -8.78 -7.29
C ASP A 111 -1.24 -8.78 -8.75
N SER A 112 -1.46 -7.62 -9.33
CA SER A 112 -1.87 -7.50 -10.72
C SER A 112 -0.88 -6.64 -11.51
N ASP A 113 -0.65 -7.04 -12.77
CA ASP A 113 0.18 -6.26 -13.69
C ASP A 113 -0.55 -4.98 -14.11
N ALA A 114 0.20 -3.88 -14.14
CA ALA A 114 -0.28 -2.59 -14.63
C ALA A 114 0.69 -2.07 -15.69
N ARG A 115 0.86 -2.85 -16.74
CA ARG A 115 1.85 -2.62 -17.79
C ARG A 115 1.26 -1.82 -18.94
N ASP A 116 2.02 -0.84 -19.45
CA ASP A 116 1.73 -0.16 -20.71
C ASP A 116 2.99 -0.13 -21.58
N ASP A 117 2.96 0.59 -22.72
CA ASP A 117 4.08 0.62 -23.68
C ASP A 117 5.34 1.27 -23.09
N ASP A 118 5.18 2.21 -22.17
CA ASP A 118 6.28 2.99 -21.61
C ASP A 118 6.67 2.57 -20.19
N ASN A 119 5.76 1.96 -19.45
CA ASN A 119 5.97 1.64 -18.04
C ASN A 119 5.67 0.19 -17.71
N ILE A 120 6.43 -0.34 -16.77
CA ILE A 120 6.16 -1.61 -16.12
C ILE A 120 5.67 -1.33 -14.70
N GLY A 121 4.60 -1.99 -14.28
CA GLY A 121 4.01 -1.75 -12.97
C GLY A 121 3.31 -2.95 -12.39
N ASN A 122 3.16 -2.92 -11.08
CA ASN A 122 2.36 -3.88 -10.32
C ASN A 122 1.47 -3.12 -9.33
N VAL A 123 0.27 -3.63 -9.13
CA VAL A 123 -0.65 -3.14 -8.11
C VAL A 123 -0.86 -4.27 -7.10
N LEU A 124 -0.43 -4.03 -5.86
CA LEU A 124 -0.62 -4.96 -4.74
C LEU A 124 -1.84 -4.50 -3.95
N LYS A 125 -2.79 -5.39 -3.75
CA LYS A 125 -4.01 -5.09 -2.97
C LYS A 125 -4.05 -5.87 -1.67
N TYR A 126 -4.38 -5.15 -0.60
CA TYR A 126 -4.57 -5.69 0.74
C TYR A 126 -5.96 -5.36 1.24
N SER A 127 -6.58 -6.33 1.89
CA SER A 127 -7.82 -6.11 2.63
C SER A 127 -7.46 -5.71 4.05
N VAL A 128 -8.00 -4.60 4.51
CA VAL A 128 -7.73 -4.06 5.85
C VAL A 128 -9.04 -3.95 6.60
N ILE A 129 -9.08 -4.51 7.82
CA ILE A 129 -10.17 -4.29 8.75
C ILE A 129 -9.61 -3.51 9.92
N ALA A 130 -10.22 -2.38 10.19
CA ALA A 130 -9.81 -1.46 11.24
C ALA A 130 -10.94 -1.16 12.20
N GLN A 131 -10.58 -0.89 13.45
CA GLN A 131 -11.50 -0.56 14.52
C GLN A 131 -11.13 0.78 15.15
N ILE A 132 -12.13 1.60 15.35
CA ILE A 132 -12.00 2.85 16.11
C ILE A 132 -12.11 2.53 17.59
#